data_34338487c101d828ed5499a3c03b38bc
#
_entry.id   34338487c101d828ed5499a3c03b38bc
#
_cell.length_a   1.000
_cell.length_b   1.000
_cell.length_c   1.000
_cell.angle_alpha   90.00
_cell.angle_beta   90.00
_cell.angle_gamma   90.00
#
_symmetry.space_group_name_H-M   'P 1'
#
loop_
_entity.id
_entity.type
_entity.pdbx_description
1 polymer ?
#
loop_
_entity_poly.entity_id
_entity_poly.type
_entity_poly.pdbx_seq_one_letter_code
_entity_poly.pdbx_strand_id
1 'polypeptide(L)'
;MVRKLYILLFILFLNFTVQAQTQTGKASYYSKKWTGRRTASGERIHHDSMTCAHRKYPFGTLLRVTNKKNGLQAIVRVNDRGPFDRGRIVDLSWGAAKAIGMLVAGVVPVTVERVDSVSSR
;
A
#
# COMPACT_ATOMS: atom_id res chain seq x y z
N MET A 1 33.46 33.43 -10.91
CA MET A 1 33.66 32.06 -11.12
C MET A 1 33.16 31.18 -10.01
N VAL A 2 33.56 31.50 -8.81
CA VAL A 2 33.12 30.75 -7.65
C VAL A 2 31.61 30.77 -7.52
N ARG A 3 30.99 31.88 -7.84
CA ARG A 3 29.55 32.01 -7.80
C ARG A 3 28.84 31.03 -8.71
N LYS A 4 29.36 30.84 -9.89
CA LYS A 4 28.74 29.91 -10.84
C LYS A 4 28.77 28.49 -10.34
N LEU A 5 29.85 28.12 -9.67
CA LEU A 5 29.94 26.80 -9.09
C LEU A 5 28.90 26.56 -8.02
N TYR A 6 28.71 27.54 -7.14
CA TYR A 6 27.72 27.42 -6.08
C TYR A 6 26.31 27.30 -6.63
N ILE A 7 26.03 28.08 -7.67
CA ILE A 7 24.71 28.03 -8.29
C ILE A 7 24.44 26.65 -8.90
N LEU A 8 25.45 26.08 -9.56
CA LEU A 8 25.30 24.76 -10.13
C LEU A 8 25.05 23.69 -9.08
N LEU A 9 25.81 23.76 -7.99
CA LEU A 9 25.61 22.80 -6.89
C LEU A 9 24.21 22.90 -6.31
N PHE A 10 23.74 24.12 -6.16
CA PHE A 10 22.41 24.35 -5.61
C PHE A 10 21.34 23.80 -6.54
N ILE A 11 21.48 24.01 -7.83
CA ILE A 11 20.53 23.47 -8.79
C ILE A 11 20.52 21.95 -8.78
N LEU A 12 21.70 21.33 -8.70
CA LEU A 12 21.77 19.89 -8.61
C LEU A 12 21.05 19.36 -7.37
N PHE A 13 21.23 20.05 -6.25
CA PHE A 13 20.56 19.67 -5.03
C PHE A 13 19.04 19.78 -5.16
N LEU A 14 18.57 20.83 -5.81
CA LEU A 14 17.13 21.02 -5.99
C LEU A 14 16.53 20.01 -6.94
N ASN A 15 17.34 19.44 -7.80
CA ASN A 15 16.83 18.43 -8.72
C ASN A 15 16.71 17.05 -8.09
N PHE A 16 17.10 16.91 -6.83
CA PHE A 16 16.95 15.67 -6.14
C PHE A 16 15.47 15.40 -5.91
N THR A 17 14.97 14.32 -6.48
CA THR A 17 13.58 13.93 -6.30
C THR A 17 13.50 12.71 -5.42
N VAL A 18 12.51 12.71 -4.56
CA VAL A 18 12.22 11.54 -3.73
C VAL A 18 11.25 10.67 -4.49
N GLN A 19 11.68 9.47 -4.81
CA GLN A 19 10.82 8.52 -5.50
C GLN A 19 10.08 7.69 -4.47
N ALA A 20 8.83 7.42 -4.77
CA ALA A 20 8.05 6.51 -3.95
C ALA A 20 8.69 5.12 -4.01
N GLN A 21 8.82 4.50 -2.86
CA GLN A 21 9.34 3.15 -2.80
C GLN A 21 8.25 2.17 -3.16
N THR A 22 8.61 1.18 -3.95
CA THR A 22 7.74 0.08 -4.31
C THR A 22 8.21 -1.15 -3.56
N GLN A 23 7.30 -1.77 -2.84
CA GLN A 23 7.56 -3.04 -2.18
C GLN A 23 7.03 -4.17 -3.03
N THR A 24 7.76 -5.26 -3.07
CA THR A 24 7.35 -6.47 -3.79
C THR A 24 7.26 -7.60 -2.78
N GLY A 25 6.19 -8.36 -2.85
CA GLY A 25 5.97 -9.47 -1.94
C GLY A 25 4.63 -10.12 -2.22
N LYS A 26 4.08 -10.79 -1.21
CA LYS A 26 2.80 -11.48 -1.38
C LYS A 26 1.73 -10.79 -0.57
N ALA A 27 0.51 -10.85 -1.09
CA ALA A 27 -0.68 -10.40 -0.38
C ALA A 27 -1.57 -11.58 -0.06
N SER A 28 -2.24 -11.50 1.08
CA SER A 28 -3.38 -12.34 1.41
C SER A 28 -4.55 -11.41 1.74
N TYR A 29 -5.65 -11.97 2.21
CA TYR A 29 -6.79 -11.13 2.55
C TYR A 29 -7.58 -11.70 3.71
N TYR A 30 -8.39 -10.85 4.34
CA TYR A 30 -9.24 -11.25 5.46
C TYR A 30 -10.48 -11.98 4.96
N SER A 31 -10.88 -12.99 5.71
CA SER A 31 -12.17 -13.66 5.47
C SER A 31 -13.31 -12.68 5.73
N LYS A 32 -14.39 -12.81 4.96
CA LYS A 32 -15.61 -12.00 5.19
C LYS A 32 -16.16 -12.18 6.60
N LYS A 33 -15.97 -13.34 7.20
CA LYS A 33 -16.49 -13.60 8.55
C LYS A 33 -15.79 -12.80 9.61
N TRP A 34 -14.69 -12.12 9.29
CA TRP A 34 -14.00 -11.25 10.25
C TRP A 34 -14.63 -9.86 10.35
N THR A 35 -15.65 -9.59 9.55
CA THR A 35 -16.39 -8.33 9.61
C THR A 35 -16.86 -8.08 11.04
N GLY A 36 -16.62 -6.87 11.53
CA GLY A 36 -16.96 -6.46 12.89
C GLY A 36 -15.83 -6.56 13.88
N ARG A 37 -14.77 -7.29 13.59
CA ARG A 37 -13.59 -7.35 14.46
C ARG A 37 -12.86 -6.01 14.43
N ARG A 38 -12.26 -5.67 15.54
CA ARG A 38 -11.45 -4.44 15.61
C ARG A 38 -10.07 -4.68 15.06
N THR A 39 -9.59 -3.70 14.32
CA THR A 39 -8.22 -3.66 13.83
C THR A 39 -7.34 -2.94 14.84
N ALA A 40 -6.03 -2.92 14.58
CA ALA A 40 -5.08 -2.23 15.44
C ALA A 40 -5.34 -0.73 15.51
N SER A 41 -5.94 -0.13 14.49
CA SER A 41 -6.30 1.29 14.50
C SER A 41 -7.52 1.59 15.37
N GLY A 42 -8.24 0.56 15.77
CA GLY A 42 -9.51 0.71 16.47
C GLY A 42 -10.73 0.69 15.57
N GLU A 43 -10.54 0.78 14.28
CA GLU A 43 -11.65 0.63 13.33
C GLU A 43 -12.10 -0.82 13.29
N ARG A 44 -13.35 -1.02 12.95
CA ARG A 44 -13.86 -2.37 12.73
C ARG A 44 -13.65 -2.77 11.29
N ILE A 45 -13.35 -4.04 11.08
CA ILE A 45 -13.25 -4.60 9.73
C ILE A 45 -14.62 -4.60 9.09
N HIS A 46 -14.67 -4.14 7.85
CA HIS A 46 -15.84 -4.31 7.01
C HIS A 46 -15.37 -4.91 5.69
N HIS A 47 -15.97 -6.03 5.30
CA HIS A 47 -15.44 -6.78 4.17
C HIS A 47 -15.48 -6.01 2.85
N ASP A 48 -16.38 -5.05 2.69
CA ASP A 48 -16.48 -4.25 1.45
C ASP A 48 -15.62 -2.99 1.46
N SER A 49 -15.03 -2.63 2.59
CA SER A 49 -14.16 -1.45 2.65
C SER A 49 -12.85 -1.73 1.96
N MET A 50 -12.25 -0.69 1.38
CA MET A 50 -10.96 -0.80 0.70
C MET A 50 -9.86 -0.49 1.70
N THR A 51 -9.51 -1.47 2.53
CA THR A 51 -8.54 -1.31 3.61
C THR A 51 -7.55 -2.46 3.62
N CYS A 52 -6.50 -2.30 4.42
CA CYS A 52 -5.47 -3.32 4.53
C CYS A 52 -4.73 -3.24 5.85
N ALA A 53 -4.02 -4.33 6.16
CA ALA A 53 -2.98 -4.34 7.18
C ALA A 53 -1.63 -4.14 6.52
N HIS A 54 -0.79 -3.34 7.16
CA HIS A 54 0.60 -3.14 6.76
C HIS A 54 1.43 -2.99 8.02
N ARG A 55 2.70 -3.45 7.96
CA ARG A 55 3.52 -3.49 9.17
C ARG A 55 3.93 -2.12 9.66
N LYS A 56 4.21 -1.18 8.76
CA LYS A 56 4.91 0.04 9.12
C LYS A 56 4.23 1.34 8.75
N TYR A 57 3.55 1.41 7.62
CA TYR A 57 2.97 2.68 7.21
C TYR A 57 1.94 3.15 8.23
N PRO A 58 1.91 4.46 8.50
CA PRO A 58 0.92 4.99 9.44
C PRO A 58 -0.50 4.66 9.03
N PHE A 59 -1.39 4.53 10.02
CA PHE A 59 -2.80 4.39 9.73
C PHE A 59 -3.29 5.58 8.91
N GLY A 60 -4.10 5.30 7.92
CA GLY A 60 -4.59 6.32 7.00
C GLY A 60 -3.78 6.45 5.71
N THR A 61 -2.60 5.83 5.66
CA THR A 61 -1.79 5.84 4.44
C THR A 61 -2.54 5.12 3.33
N LEU A 62 -2.52 5.69 2.13
CA LEU A 62 -3.10 5.07 0.95
C LEU A 62 -2.03 4.33 0.18
N LEU A 63 -2.34 3.11 -0.21
CA LEU A 63 -1.42 2.26 -0.95
C LEU A 63 -2.09 1.80 -2.23
N ARG A 64 -1.32 1.79 -3.33
CA ARG A 64 -1.73 1.10 -4.55
C ARG A 64 -1.17 -0.30 -4.51
N VAL A 65 -2.05 -1.28 -4.58
CA VAL A 65 -1.67 -2.68 -4.61
C VAL A 65 -1.97 -3.21 -6.00
N THR A 66 -0.96 -3.78 -6.63
CA THR A 66 -1.08 -4.34 -7.98
C THR A 66 -0.86 -5.85 -7.91
N ASN A 67 -1.84 -6.60 -8.41
CA ASN A 67 -1.70 -8.04 -8.56
C ASN A 67 -0.80 -8.31 -9.76
N LYS A 68 0.37 -8.86 -9.51
CA LYS A 68 1.36 -9.05 -10.57
C LYS A 68 0.93 -10.11 -11.59
N LYS A 69 -0.02 -10.96 -11.25
CA LYS A 69 -0.47 -12.00 -12.16
C LYS A 69 -1.41 -11.49 -13.25
N ASN A 70 -2.20 -10.44 -12.94
CA ASN A 70 -3.19 -9.95 -13.88
C ASN A 70 -3.13 -8.45 -14.11
N GLY A 71 -2.29 -7.73 -13.35
CA GLY A 71 -2.15 -6.29 -13.50
C GLY A 71 -3.24 -5.45 -12.87
N LEU A 72 -4.26 -6.07 -12.25
CA LEU A 72 -5.33 -5.30 -11.61
C LEU A 72 -4.81 -4.61 -10.36
N GLN A 73 -5.34 -3.43 -10.10
CA GLN A 73 -4.90 -2.57 -9.01
C GLN A 73 -6.06 -2.14 -8.13
N ALA A 74 -5.76 -1.88 -6.88
CA ALA A 74 -6.71 -1.27 -5.95
C ALA A 74 -5.97 -0.29 -5.06
N ILE A 75 -6.65 0.78 -4.67
CA ILE A 75 -6.16 1.73 -3.67
C ILE A 75 -6.79 1.33 -2.35
N VAL A 76 -5.97 1.11 -1.33
CA VAL A 76 -6.43 0.69 -0.02
C VAL A 76 -5.84 1.60 1.04
N ARG A 77 -6.52 1.69 2.17
CA ARG A 77 -6.10 2.52 3.30
C ARG A 77 -5.61 1.63 4.42
N VAL A 78 -4.46 1.94 4.97
CA VAL A 78 -3.89 1.18 6.08
C VAL A 78 -4.71 1.46 7.35
N ASN A 79 -5.25 0.41 7.95
CA ASN A 79 -5.96 0.54 9.22
C ASN A 79 -5.62 -0.59 10.20
N ASP A 80 -4.66 -1.44 9.87
CA ASP A 80 -4.32 -2.56 10.73
C ASP A 80 -2.83 -2.85 10.63
N ARG A 81 -2.34 -3.70 11.52
CA ARG A 81 -0.93 -4.13 11.55
C ARG A 81 -0.82 -5.59 11.15
N GLY A 82 0.24 -5.89 10.45
CA GLY A 82 0.53 -7.19 9.88
C GLY A 82 0.69 -7.05 8.37
N PRO A 83 0.85 -8.15 7.67
CA PRO A 83 1.02 -9.52 8.14
C PRO A 83 2.39 -9.72 8.80
N PHE A 84 2.50 -10.75 9.63
CA PHE A 84 3.75 -11.03 10.33
C PHE A 84 4.45 -12.26 9.78
N ASP A 85 3.89 -12.89 8.77
CA ASP A 85 4.51 -14.00 8.08
C ASP A 85 5.57 -13.50 7.13
N ARG A 86 6.62 -14.30 6.99
CA ARG A 86 7.70 -13.95 6.09
C ARG A 86 7.19 -14.00 4.64
N GLY A 87 7.54 -12.98 3.86
CA GLY A 87 7.19 -12.92 2.45
C GLY A 87 5.86 -12.26 2.14
N ARG A 88 4.94 -12.19 3.11
CA ARG A 88 3.71 -11.43 2.93
C ARG A 88 3.93 -10.00 3.40
N ILE A 89 3.45 -9.04 2.64
CA ILE A 89 3.68 -7.62 2.93
C ILE A 89 2.39 -6.85 3.16
N VAL A 90 1.25 -7.40 2.78
CA VAL A 90 -0.03 -6.72 2.96
C VAL A 90 -1.13 -7.78 3.08
N ASP A 91 -2.10 -7.52 3.97
CA ASP A 91 -3.34 -8.29 4.05
C ASP A 91 -4.47 -7.35 3.66
N LEU A 92 -5.20 -7.72 2.62
CA LEU A 92 -6.24 -6.88 2.06
C LEU A 92 -7.60 -7.19 2.68
N SER A 93 -8.50 -6.21 2.69
CA SER A 93 -9.90 -6.49 2.91
C SER A 93 -10.39 -7.44 1.82
N TRP A 94 -11.50 -8.13 2.10
CA TRP A 94 -12.10 -9.03 1.11
C TRP A 94 -12.46 -8.26 -0.17
N GLY A 95 -13.03 -7.07 -0.05
CA GLY A 95 -13.41 -6.26 -1.21
C GLY A 95 -12.22 -5.84 -2.04
N ALA A 96 -11.12 -5.48 -1.40
CA ALA A 96 -9.90 -5.13 -2.14
C ALA A 96 -9.34 -6.35 -2.88
N ALA A 97 -9.36 -7.51 -2.21
CA ALA A 97 -8.89 -8.75 -2.83
C ALA A 97 -9.75 -9.10 -4.05
N LYS A 98 -11.06 -8.91 -3.93
CA LYS A 98 -11.96 -9.11 -5.05
C LYS A 98 -11.63 -8.18 -6.20
N ALA A 99 -11.36 -6.90 -5.89
CA ALA A 99 -11.06 -5.90 -6.91
C ALA A 99 -9.82 -6.24 -7.73
N ILE A 100 -8.83 -6.90 -7.13
CA ILE A 100 -7.62 -7.28 -7.86
C ILE A 100 -7.64 -8.75 -8.30
N GLY A 101 -8.79 -9.41 -8.20
CA GLY A 101 -8.98 -10.73 -8.78
C GLY A 101 -8.24 -11.86 -8.08
N MET A 102 -8.06 -11.80 -6.75
CA MET A 102 -7.27 -12.80 -6.04
C MET A 102 -8.06 -13.71 -5.12
N LEU A 103 -9.39 -13.64 -5.14
CA LEU A 103 -10.17 -14.40 -4.16
C LEU A 103 -9.93 -15.91 -4.27
N VAL A 104 -9.82 -16.44 -5.48
CA VAL A 104 -9.63 -17.88 -5.68
C VAL A 104 -8.23 -18.30 -5.30
N ALA A 105 -7.22 -17.53 -5.70
CA ALA A 105 -5.83 -17.89 -5.40
C ALA A 105 -5.50 -17.76 -3.92
N GLY A 106 -6.11 -16.83 -3.22
CA GLY A 106 -5.89 -16.62 -1.79
C GLY A 106 -4.63 -15.85 -1.46
N VAL A 107 -3.53 -16.14 -2.10
CA VAL A 107 -2.24 -15.45 -1.94
C VAL A 107 -1.68 -15.22 -3.33
N VAL A 108 -1.28 -13.99 -3.60
CA VAL A 108 -0.74 -13.62 -4.92
C VAL A 108 0.47 -12.71 -4.75
N PRO A 109 1.38 -12.72 -5.73
CA PRO A 109 2.46 -11.74 -5.74
C PRO A 109 1.92 -10.37 -6.11
N VAL A 110 2.36 -9.36 -5.37
CA VAL A 110 1.91 -8.00 -5.56
C VAL A 110 3.08 -7.03 -5.51
N THR A 111 2.84 -5.84 -6.05
CA THR A 111 3.63 -4.67 -5.71
C THR A 111 2.74 -3.72 -4.91
N VAL A 112 3.36 -3.01 -3.98
CA VAL A 112 2.68 -2.06 -3.10
C VAL A 112 3.45 -0.76 -3.15
N GLU A 113 2.76 0.34 -3.42
CA GLU A 113 3.40 1.64 -3.40
C GLU A 113 2.49 2.65 -2.73
N ARG A 114 3.11 3.60 -2.02
CA ARG A 114 2.38 4.65 -1.35
C ARG A 114 1.84 5.63 -2.37
N VAL A 115 0.59 6.01 -2.20
CA VAL A 115 -0.06 6.99 -3.05
C VAL A 115 -0.18 8.28 -2.26
N ASP A 116 0.40 9.33 -2.77
CA ASP A 116 0.18 10.61 -2.14
C ASP A 116 -1.24 11.05 -2.43
N SER A 117 -1.76 11.66 -1.45
CA SER A 117 -3.09 12.07 -1.58
C SER A 117 -3.20 13.00 -2.67
N VAL A 118 -3.84 12.79 -3.39
CA VAL A 118 -3.91 13.50 -4.30
C VAL A 118 -4.85 14.14 -4.46
N SER A 119 -5.42 13.95 -4.03
CA SER A 119 -6.31 14.38 -4.10
C SER A 119 -6.49 15.34 -4.62
N SER A 120 -6.44 15.60 -4.70
CA SER A 120 -6.49 16.40 -5.03
C SER A 120 -6.60 16.82 -6.07
N ARG A 121 -6.89 16.84 -6.51
CA ARG A 121 -6.98 17.27 -7.53
C ARG A 121 -7.90 17.34 -7.96
#